data_bdd2474f6812a6021e6f8ce6b36e8d55
#
_entry.id   bdd2474f6812a6021e6f8ce6b36e8d55
#
_cell.length_a   1.000
_cell.length_b   1.000
_cell.length_c   1.000
_cell.angle_alpha   90.00
_cell.angle_beta   90.00
_cell.angle_gamma   90.00
#
_symmetry.space_group_name_H-M   'P 1'
#
loop_
_entity.id
_entity.type
_entity.pdbx_description
1 polymer ?
#
loop_
_entity_poly.entity_id
_entity_poly.type
_entity_poly.pdbx_seq_one_letter_code
_entity_poly.pdbx_strand_id
1 'polypeptide(L)'
;TYPNVDTNFIPDGGPTVASRGTMIGGKAMEMAAKEVKAKLLVIGADMLDCAEDNLMIDEEKVYISSNPEKSVSYMDIVEQANAIGIMLASLSWFSPGVAELNHHTNQGEAFPTYVWGAVVAEVEVDTETGKVELIKVTAAHDVGTAVNPDTIRGQVYGGIVMAQGMGLLEEMEMEDGLLTTTNLDEFLIPTSMDIPEMDVMIIETDDKFGPFGAKSIGEPATEIPAAAIANAVSFATRRRIRHLPYNLERVLLGHKLTRKGAVK
;
A
#
# COMPACT_ATOMS: atom_id res chain seq x y z
N THR A 1 15.69 -8.45 15.45
CA THR A 1 16.01 -7.04 15.76
C THR A 1 16.09 -6.26 14.45
N TYR A 2 15.43 -5.10 14.37
CA TYR A 2 15.55 -4.20 13.23
C TYR A 2 16.54 -3.08 13.60
N PRO A 3 17.76 -3.08 13.03
CA PRO A 3 18.77 -2.08 13.35
C PRO A 3 18.42 -0.72 12.74
N ASN A 4 19.00 0.34 13.26
CA ASN A 4 18.93 1.66 12.64
C ASN A 4 19.53 1.62 11.24
N VAL A 5 18.85 2.31 10.31
CA VAL A 5 19.35 2.45 8.93
C VAL A 5 20.58 3.35 8.91
N ASP A 6 21.64 2.88 8.27
CA ASP A 6 22.86 3.66 8.04
C ASP A 6 23.18 3.66 6.53
N THR A 7 23.10 4.84 5.92
CA THR A 7 23.28 5.03 4.48
C THR A 7 24.71 4.75 4.00
N ASN A 8 25.69 4.60 4.90
CA ASN A 8 27.04 4.17 4.53
C ASN A 8 27.13 2.67 4.18
N PHE A 9 26.17 1.87 4.65
CA PHE A 9 26.17 0.42 4.49
C PHE A 9 24.99 -0.12 3.66
N ILE A 10 23.96 0.69 3.49
CA ILE A 10 22.73 0.25 2.79
C ILE A 10 22.75 0.79 1.36
N PRO A 11 22.60 -0.07 0.34
CA PRO A 11 22.47 0.36 -1.04
C PRO A 11 21.26 1.26 -1.24
N ASP A 12 21.38 2.24 -2.13
CA ASP A 12 20.25 3.07 -2.55
C ASP A 12 19.23 2.22 -3.34
N GLY A 13 18.09 1.96 -2.74
CA GLY A 13 16.97 1.26 -3.36
C GLY A 13 16.02 2.17 -4.14
N GLY A 14 16.30 3.49 -4.17
CA GLY A 14 15.41 4.52 -4.69
C GLY A 14 14.21 4.81 -3.77
N PRO A 15 13.38 5.79 -4.11
CA PRO A 15 12.23 6.17 -3.30
C PRO A 15 11.15 5.08 -3.28
N THR A 16 10.42 4.98 -2.18
CA THR A 16 9.22 4.15 -2.09
C THR A 16 8.04 4.93 -2.68
N VAL A 17 7.83 4.82 -3.99
CA VAL A 17 6.73 5.42 -4.75
C VAL A 17 6.05 4.34 -5.60
N ALA A 18 4.88 4.64 -6.17
CA ALA A 18 4.08 3.70 -6.95
C ALA A 18 3.80 2.39 -6.18
N SER A 19 3.57 2.51 -4.88
CA SER A 19 3.21 1.39 -3.98
C SER A 19 4.13 0.18 -4.06
N ARG A 20 5.45 0.39 -4.24
CA ARG A 20 6.42 -0.67 -4.47
C ARG A 20 6.95 -1.35 -3.20
N GLY A 21 6.64 -0.84 -2.01
CA GLY A 21 7.28 -1.25 -0.74
C GLY A 21 7.17 -2.75 -0.47
N THR A 22 5.93 -3.28 -0.40
CA THR A 22 5.70 -4.72 -0.15
C THR A 22 6.23 -5.57 -1.30
N MET A 23 5.95 -5.19 -2.55
CA MET A 23 6.31 -6.00 -3.71
C MET A 23 7.83 -6.08 -3.91
N ILE A 24 8.53 -4.94 -3.97
CA ILE A 24 9.97 -4.92 -4.28
C ILE A 24 10.80 -5.22 -3.03
N GLY A 25 10.62 -4.44 -1.97
CA GLY A 25 11.36 -4.59 -0.71
C GLY A 25 11.05 -5.92 -0.02
N GLY A 26 9.78 -6.29 0.03
CA GLY A 26 9.34 -7.57 0.58
C GLY A 26 9.91 -8.76 -0.19
N LYS A 27 9.97 -8.70 -1.53
CA LYS A 27 10.57 -9.76 -2.35
C LYS A 27 12.07 -9.90 -2.14
N ALA A 28 12.80 -8.80 -2.05
CA ALA A 28 14.23 -8.83 -1.73
C ALA A 28 14.45 -9.46 -0.34
N MET A 29 13.61 -9.13 0.66
CA MET A 29 13.66 -9.72 1.99
C MET A 29 13.35 -11.22 1.96
N GLU A 30 12.29 -11.64 1.22
CA GLU A 30 11.95 -13.05 1.02
C GLU A 30 13.12 -13.84 0.43
N MET A 31 13.80 -13.30 -0.58
CA MET A 31 14.96 -13.94 -1.21
C MET A 31 16.12 -14.10 -0.22
N ALA A 32 16.44 -13.05 0.53
CA ALA A 32 17.50 -13.11 1.56
C ALA A 32 17.15 -14.12 2.66
N ALA A 33 15.92 -14.13 3.14
CA ALA A 33 15.46 -15.06 4.15
C ALA A 33 15.49 -16.52 3.66
N LYS A 34 15.12 -16.79 2.41
CA LYS A 34 15.20 -18.12 1.79
C LYS A 34 16.65 -18.64 1.73
N GLU A 35 17.60 -17.76 1.41
CA GLU A 35 19.01 -18.15 1.37
C GLU A 35 19.53 -18.51 2.76
N VAL A 36 19.23 -17.69 3.78
CA VAL A 36 19.63 -18.02 5.17
C VAL A 36 18.94 -19.30 5.64
N LYS A 37 17.64 -19.46 5.34
CA LYS A 37 16.89 -20.68 5.65
C LYS A 37 17.54 -21.93 5.04
N ALA A 38 17.96 -21.86 3.78
CA ALA A 38 18.66 -22.98 3.12
C ALA A 38 19.95 -23.35 3.86
N LYS A 39 20.76 -22.36 4.27
CA LYS A 39 21.99 -22.59 5.07
C LYS A 39 21.67 -23.28 6.40
N LEU A 40 20.61 -22.86 7.10
CA LEU A 40 20.16 -23.48 8.35
C LEU A 40 19.75 -24.94 8.15
N LEU A 41 19.02 -25.24 7.06
CA LEU A 41 18.59 -26.61 6.74
C LEU A 41 19.75 -27.51 6.38
N VAL A 42 20.71 -27.06 5.58
CA VAL A 42 21.92 -27.82 5.25
C VAL A 42 22.69 -28.23 6.53
N ILE A 43 22.94 -27.27 7.42
CA ILE A 43 23.66 -27.54 8.67
C ILE A 43 22.82 -28.43 9.59
N GLY A 44 21.52 -28.16 9.71
CA GLY A 44 20.60 -28.99 10.50
C GLY A 44 20.52 -30.44 10.00
N ALA A 45 20.56 -30.65 8.68
CA ALA A 45 20.56 -31.99 8.06
C ALA A 45 21.80 -32.79 8.42
N ASP A 46 22.98 -32.15 8.38
CA ASP A 46 24.24 -32.76 8.80
C ASP A 46 24.22 -33.13 10.30
N MET A 47 23.77 -32.19 11.15
CA MET A 47 23.67 -32.40 12.61
C MET A 47 22.63 -33.47 13.00
N LEU A 48 21.57 -33.63 12.25
CA LEU A 48 20.48 -34.59 12.54
C LEU A 48 20.64 -35.92 11.79
N ASP A 49 21.65 -36.05 10.93
CA ASP A 49 21.89 -37.19 10.06
C ASP A 49 20.66 -37.58 9.24
N CYS A 50 20.15 -36.63 8.44
CA CYS A 50 18.98 -36.81 7.60
C CYS A 50 19.02 -35.93 6.34
N ALA A 51 18.12 -36.15 5.38
CA ALA A 51 17.98 -35.30 4.20
C ALA A 51 17.30 -33.97 4.56
N GLU A 52 17.69 -32.88 3.88
CA GLU A 52 17.13 -31.53 4.07
C GLU A 52 15.61 -31.50 3.91
N ASP A 53 15.08 -32.25 2.93
CA ASP A 53 13.63 -32.31 2.64
C ASP A 53 12.80 -32.91 3.80
N ASN A 54 13.44 -33.57 4.74
CA ASN A 54 12.80 -34.13 5.93
C ASN A 54 12.76 -33.14 7.09
N LEU A 55 13.33 -31.95 6.93
CA LEU A 55 13.43 -30.97 7.99
C LEU A 55 12.35 -29.91 7.90
N MET A 56 11.90 -29.48 9.07
CA MET A 56 11.03 -28.33 9.28
C MET A 56 11.72 -27.32 10.18
N ILE A 57 11.38 -26.05 9.98
CA ILE A 57 11.81 -24.94 10.83
C ILE A 57 10.58 -24.41 11.57
N ASP A 58 10.68 -24.28 12.86
CA ASP A 58 9.66 -23.72 13.71
C ASP A 58 10.30 -22.95 14.87
N GLU A 59 9.77 -21.75 15.16
CA GLU A 59 10.24 -20.84 16.21
C GLU A 59 11.80 -20.74 16.28
N GLU A 60 12.45 -21.47 17.17
CA GLU A 60 13.89 -21.38 17.44
C GLU A 60 14.65 -22.69 17.15
N LYS A 61 14.06 -23.60 16.42
CA LYS A 61 14.65 -24.93 16.17
C LYS A 61 14.41 -25.45 14.75
N VAL A 62 15.28 -26.38 14.36
CA VAL A 62 15.12 -27.21 13.17
C VAL A 62 14.90 -28.64 13.65
N TYR A 63 13.91 -29.34 13.09
CA TYR A 63 13.53 -30.67 13.51
C TYR A 63 13.15 -31.57 12.35
N ILE A 64 13.19 -32.88 12.57
CA ILE A 64 12.74 -33.87 11.58
C ILE A 64 11.23 -33.93 11.58
N SER A 65 10.59 -33.71 10.42
CA SER A 65 9.13 -33.64 10.27
C SER A 65 8.40 -34.89 10.76
N SER A 66 8.99 -36.08 10.57
CA SER A 66 8.43 -37.35 11.04
C SER A 66 8.72 -37.67 12.51
N ASN A 67 9.62 -36.93 13.16
CA ASN A 67 9.98 -37.09 14.57
C ASN A 67 10.41 -35.73 15.18
N PRO A 68 9.46 -34.87 15.59
CA PRO A 68 9.74 -33.53 16.10
C PRO A 68 10.59 -33.46 17.38
N GLU A 69 10.69 -34.56 18.12
CA GLU A 69 11.59 -34.67 19.30
C GLU A 69 13.07 -34.63 18.88
N LYS A 70 13.37 -35.11 17.67
CA LYS A 70 14.72 -35.03 17.10
C LYS A 70 14.93 -33.67 16.45
N SER A 71 15.50 -32.75 17.21
CA SER A 71 15.65 -31.34 16.83
C SER A 71 16.99 -30.77 17.27
N VAL A 72 17.42 -29.68 16.62
CA VAL A 72 18.58 -28.84 16.98
C VAL A 72 18.11 -27.40 17.12
N SER A 73 18.66 -26.69 18.11
CA SER A 73 18.36 -25.28 18.28
C SER A 73 19.07 -24.40 17.25
N TYR A 74 18.57 -23.18 17.01
CA TYR A 74 19.30 -22.23 16.17
C TYR A 74 20.68 -21.89 16.75
N MET A 75 20.84 -21.87 18.08
CA MET A 75 22.12 -21.62 18.71
C MET A 75 23.16 -22.71 18.39
N ASP A 76 22.75 -23.98 18.45
CA ASP A 76 23.63 -25.10 18.07
C ASP A 76 24.03 -25.01 16.59
N ILE A 77 23.09 -24.62 15.71
CA ILE A 77 23.36 -24.42 14.28
C ILE A 77 24.31 -23.24 14.07
N VAL A 78 24.16 -22.13 14.80
CA VAL A 78 25.07 -20.99 14.73
C VAL A 78 26.46 -21.36 15.18
N GLU A 79 26.63 -22.13 16.27
CA GLU A 79 27.91 -22.63 16.74
C GLU A 79 28.57 -23.56 15.70
N GLN A 80 27.82 -24.49 15.13
CA GLN A 80 28.29 -25.36 14.07
C GLN A 80 28.67 -24.58 12.80
N ALA A 81 27.84 -23.61 12.37
CA ALA A 81 28.15 -22.74 11.23
C ALA A 81 29.50 -22.01 11.42
N ASN A 82 29.73 -21.46 12.60
CA ASN A 82 30.98 -20.81 12.94
C ASN A 82 32.18 -21.78 12.91
N ALA A 83 31.98 -22.99 13.43
CA ALA A 83 33.05 -24.03 13.46
C ALA A 83 33.46 -24.46 12.05
N ILE A 84 32.51 -24.53 11.10
CA ILE A 84 32.80 -24.92 9.71
C ILE A 84 32.98 -23.74 8.75
N GLY A 85 32.95 -22.49 9.25
CA GLY A 85 33.24 -21.29 8.48
C GLY A 85 32.07 -20.85 7.55
N ILE A 86 30.83 -21.20 7.84
CA ILE A 86 29.64 -20.77 7.06
C ILE A 86 29.06 -19.51 7.69
N MET A 87 28.96 -18.44 6.89
CA MET A 87 28.32 -17.19 7.30
C MET A 87 26.80 -17.28 7.13
N LEU A 88 26.05 -17.14 8.25
CA LEU A 88 24.59 -17.09 8.28
C LEU A 88 24.07 -15.68 8.00
N ALA A 89 24.41 -15.14 6.84
CA ALA A 89 23.96 -13.84 6.36
C ALA A 89 23.67 -13.92 4.86
N SER A 90 22.80 -13.04 4.39
CA SER A 90 22.47 -12.88 2.97
C SER A 90 22.22 -11.42 2.63
N LEU A 91 22.56 -11.02 1.42
CA LEU A 91 22.24 -9.75 0.79
C LEU A 91 21.51 -10.05 -0.52
N SER A 92 20.29 -9.54 -0.66
CA SER A 92 19.50 -9.75 -1.86
C SER A 92 19.00 -8.43 -2.45
N TRP A 93 18.86 -8.44 -3.76
CA TRP A 93 18.30 -7.37 -4.55
C TRP A 93 17.21 -7.94 -5.47
N PHE A 94 16.09 -7.24 -5.59
CA PHE A 94 15.00 -7.65 -6.48
C PHE A 94 14.62 -6.53 -7.44
N SER A 95 14.52 -6.89 -8.71
CA SER A 95 13.90 -6.08 -9.76
C SER A 95 13.00 -6.98 -10.59
N PRO A 96 11.73 -6.63 -10.82
CA PRO A 96 10.80 -7.46 -11.60
C PRO A 96 11.10 -7.47 -13.12
N GLY A 97 12.19 -6.83 -13.54
CA GLY A 97 12.51 -6.58 -14.94
C GLY A 97 12.04 -5.20 -15.40
N VAL A 98 12.54 -4.77 -16.53
CA VAL A 98 12.14 -3.49 -17.13
C VAL A 98 10.87 -3.71 -17.93
N ALA A 99 9.81 -2.96 -17.59
CA ALA A 99 8.65 -2.86 -18.45
C ALA A 99 9.04 -2.16 -19.76
N GLU A 100 8.67 -2.71 -20.89
CA GLU A 100 8.95 -2.14 -22.21
C GLU A 100 7.94 -1.03 -22.52
N LEU A 101 8.20 0.17 -22.03
CA LEU A 101 7.45 1.37 -22.40
C LEU A 101 8.15 2.10 -23.55
N ASN A 102 7.48 2.28 -24.65
CA ASN A 102 7.95 3.17 -25.71
C ASN A 102 7.69 4.62 -25.30
N HIS A 103 8.73 5.33 -24.88
CA HIS A 103 8.64 6.72 -24.39
C HIS A 103 8.19 7.74 -25.45
N HIS A 104 8.22 7.41 -26.75
CA HIS A 104 7.73 8.31 -27.79
C HIS A 104 6.22 8.19 -28.00
N THR A 105 5.67 7.00 -27.85
CA THR A 105 4.24 6.74 -28.05
C THR A 105 3.47 6.59 -26.74
N ASN A 106 4.16 6.46 -25.60
CA ASN A 106 3.61 6.08 -24.28
C ASN A 106 2.77 4.80 -24.35
N GLN A 107 3.18 3.85 -25.20
CA GLN A 107 2.54 2.55 -25.35
C GLN A 107 3.49 1.44 -24.92
N GLY A 108 2.95 0.35 -24.39
CA GLY A 108 3.71 -0.82 -23.95
C GLY A 108 3.34 -1.26 -22.54
N GLU A 109 4.05 -2.26 -22.03
CA GLU A 109 3.90 -2.75 -20.67
C GLU A 109 4.71 -1.87 -19.70
N ALA A 110 4.05 -0.89 -19.10
CA ALA A 110 4.69 0.08 -18.19
C ALA A 110 4.96 -0.48 -16.80
N PHE A 111 4.19 -1.49 -16.36
CA PHE A 111 4.23 -2.02 -15.00
C PHE A 111 4.23 -3.55 -14.98
N PRO A 112 4.97 -4.18 -14.05
CA PRO A 112 5.04 -5.64 -13.97
C PRO A 112 3.74 -6.26 -13.43
N THR A 113 2.97 -5.51 -12.65
CA THR A 113 1.71 -5.96 -12.06
C THR A 113 0.74 -4.78 -11.89
N TYR A 114 -0.53 -5.10 -11.69
CA TYR A 114 -1.61 -4.15 -11.49
C TYR A 114 -2.44 -4.53 -10.27
N VAL A 115 -2.91 -3.51 -9.54
CA VAL A 115 -3.90 -3.65 -8.47
C VAL A 115 -5.27 -3.27 -9.04
N TRP A 116 -6.26 -4.13 -8.82
CA TRP A 116 -7.64 -3.88 -9.22
C TRP A 116 -8.45 -3.44 -8.00
N GLY A 117 -9.32 -2.45 -8.18
CA GLY A 117 -10.18 -1.98 -7.12
C GLY A 117 -11.52 -1.49 -7.62
N ALA A 118 -12.52 -1.55 -6.73
CA ALA A 118 -13.84 -0.98 -6.95
C ALA A 118 -14.31 -0.30 -5.66
N VAL A 119 -14.93 0.88 -5.80
CA VAL A 119 -15.43 1.64 -4.66
C VAL A 119 -16.84 2.15 -4.96
N VAL A 120 -17.72 2.00 -3.98
CA VAL A 120 -19.08 2.57 -3.98
C VAL A 120 -19.18 3.55 -2.82
N ALA A 121 -19.70 4.75 -3.09
CA ALA A 121 -19.94 5.78 -2.09
C ALA A 121 -21.46 6.08 -1.99
N GLU A 122 -21.94 6.23 -0.76
CA GLU A 122 -23.27 6.67 -0.44
C GLU A 122 -23.19 8.07 0.19
N VAL A 123 -23.92 9.02 -0.35
CA VAL A 123 -23.91 10.41 0.09
C VAL A 123 -25.31 10.92 0.36
N GLU A 124 -25.42 11.83 1.32
CA GLU A 124 -26.57 12.71 1.49
C GLU A 124 -26.19 14.11 1.05
N VAL A 125 -27.02 14.74 0.22
CA VAL A 125 -26.78 16.09 -0.30
C VAL A 125 -27.97 16.98 0.05
N ASP A 126 -27.70 18.01 0.84
CA ASP A 126 -28.65 19.10 1.05
C ASP A 126 -28.64 20.03 -0.17
N THR A 127 -29.71 20.00 -0.94
CA THR A 127 -29.84 20.78 -2.18
C THR A 127 -30.11 22.25 -1.95
N GLU A 128 -30.42 22.67 -0.73
CA GLU A 128 -30.64 24.08 -0.38
C GLU A 128 -29.33 24.78 0.05
N THR A 129 -28.44 24.03 0.71
CA THR A 129 -27.14 24.56 1.20
C THR A 129 -25.96 24.11 0.36
N GLY A 130 -26.07 23.02 -0.37
CA GLY A 130 -24.98 22.37 -1.10
C GLY A 130 -24.08 21.50 -0.21
N LYS A 131 -24.47 21.29 1.06
CA LYS A 131 -23.71 20.40 1.97
C LYS A 131 -23.77 18.96 1.48
N VAL A 132 -22.62 18.30 1.43
CA VAL A 132 -22.49 16.88 1.14
C VAL A 132 -22.01 16.17 2.39
N GLU A 133 -22.72 15.12 2.78
CA GLU A 133 -22.33 14.22 3.85
C GLU A 133 -22.03 12.84 3.24
N LEU A 134 -20.84 12.32 3.50
CA LEU A 134 -20.44 10.98 3.08
C LEU A 134 -20.91 9.99 4.14
N ILE A 135 -21.92 9.21 3.81
CA ILE A 135 -22.58 8.31 4.76
C ILE A 135 -21.83 6.99 4.86
N LYS A 136 -21.51 6.38 3.71
CA LYS A 136 -20.86 5.07 3.67
C LYS A 136 -19.97 4.94 2.45
N VAL A 137 -18.85 4.20 2.64
CA VAL A 137 -17.96 3.78 1.55
C VAL A 137 -17.75 2.28 1.63
N THR A 138 -18.03 1.58 0.56
CA THR A 138 -17.70 0.16 0.39
C THR A 138 -16.58 0.05 -0.63
N ALA A 139 -15.44 -0.51 -0.22
CA ALA A 139 -14.25 -0.63 -1.06
C ALA A 139 -13.80 -2.08 -1.17
N ALA A 140 -13.49 -2.53 -2.38
CA ALA A 140 -12.88 -3.82 -2.66
C ALA A 140 -11.55 -3.62 -3.37
N HIS A 141 -10.48 -4.22 -2.86
CA HIS A 141 -9.14 -4.11 -3.42
C HIS A 141 -8.48 -5.47 -3.55
N ASP A 142 -7.90 -5.72 -4.71
CA ASP A 142 -7.00 -6.83 -4.96
C ASP A 142 -5.63 -6.54 -4.33
N VAL A 143 -5.24 -7.36 -3.36
CA VAL A 143 -4.00 -7.18 -2.61
C VAL A 143 -2.98 -8.30 -2.85
N GLY A 144 -3.24 -9.16 -3.85
CA GLY A 144 -2.51 -10.41 -3.96
C GLY A 144 -2.82 -11.30 -2.74
N THR A 145 -1.82 -11.94 -2.17
CA THR A 145 -1.96 -12.61 -0.87
C THR A 145 -1.92 -11.58 0.26
N ALA A 146 -2.90 -11.60 1.14
CA ALA A 146 -3.00 -10.69 2.26
C ALA A 146 -2.01 -11.05 3.39
N VAL A 147 -0.86 -10.39 3.44
CA VAL A 147 0.17 -10.64 4.47
C VAL A 147 -0.34 -10.28 5.87
N ASN A 148 -1.05 -9.17 5.99
CA ASN A 148 -1.69 -8.73 7.22
C ASN A 148 -3.02 -8.03 6.92
N PRO A 149 -4.16 -8.73 7.05
CA PRO A 149 -5.47 -8.18 6.73
C PRO A 149 -5.85 -6.92 7.52
N ASP A 150 -5.41 -6.79 8.76
CA ASP A 150 -5.77 -5.63 9.60
C ASP A 150 -5.01 -4.37 9.17
N THR A 151 -3.72 -4.50 8.85
CA THR A 151 -2.96 -3.36 8.31
C THR A 151 -3.42 -2.97 6.90
N ILE A 152 -3.87 -3.93 6.09
CA ILE A 152 -4.48 -3.66 4.78
C ILE A 152 -5.77 -2.85 4.95
N ARG A 153 -6.67 -3.24 5.84
CA ARG A 153 -7.88 -2.47 6.15
C ARG A 153 -7.53 -1.07 6.62
N GLY A 154 -6.53 -0.94 7.50
CA GLY A 154 -6.03 0.36 7.96
C GLY A 154 -5.56 1.27 6.83
N GLN A 155 -4.85 0.73 5.83
CA GLN A 155 -4.45 1.47 4.63
C GLN A 155 -5.68 1.92 3.80
N VAL A 156 -6.66 1.06 3.62
CA VAL A 156 -7.87 1.39 2.85
C VAL A 156 -8.70 2.45 3.59
N TYR A 157 -8.86 2.35 4.91
CA TYR A 157 -9.55 3.38 5.71
C TYR A 157 -8.86 4.74 5.58
N GLY A 158 -7.54 4.78 5.73
CA GLY A 158 -6.77 6.03 5.56
C GLY A 158 -6.88 6.60 4.15
N GLY A 159 -6.83 5.74 3.12
CA GLY A 159 -6.99 6.13 1.73
C GLY A 159 -8.38 6.71 1.43
N ILE A 160 -9.45 6.12 1.98
CA ILE A 160 -10.82 6.65 1.84
C ILE A 160 -10.93 8.04 2.47
N VAL A 161 -10.40 8.24 3.68
CA VAL A 161 -10.46 9.54 4.37
C VAL A 161 -9.64 10.60 3.63
N MET A 162 -8.46 10.25 3.12
CA MET A 162 -7.66 11.14 2.28
C MET A 162 -8.43 11.53 1.00
N ALA A 163 -9.07 10.57 0.33
CA ALA A 163 -9.87 10.84 -0.86
C ALA A 163 -11.15 11.63 -0.55
N GLN A 164 -11.74 11.47 0.62
CA GLN A 164 -12.83 12.32 1.13
C GLN A 164 -12.36 13.77 1.26
N GLY A 165 -11.19 14.00 1.86
CA GLY A 165 -10.59 15.32 1.95
C GLY A 165 -10.42 15.97 0.58
N MET A 166 -9.74 15.30 -0.33
CA MET A 166 -9.54 15.78 -1.71
C MET A 166 -10.88 16.00 -2.46
N GLY A 167 -11.86 15.13 -2.20
CA GLY A 167 -13.16 15.17 -2.88
C GLY A 167 -14.08 16.29 -2.40
N LEU A 168 -14.08 16.60 -1.12
CA LEU A 168 -15.11 17.44 -0.49
C LEU A 168 -14.58 18.73 0.16
N LEU A 169 -13.33 18.75 0.66
CA LEU A 169 -12.85 19.78 1.59
C LEU A 169 -11.60 20.53 1.12
N GLU A 170 -10.58 19.79 0.66
CA GLU A 170 -9.24 20.33 0.42
C GLU A 170 -9.21 21.22 -0.82
N GLU A 171 -8.98 22.51 -0.60
CA GLU A 171 -8.84 23.47 -1.69
C GLU A 171 -7.60 24.36 -1.46
N MET A 172 -6.62 24.23 -2.36
CA MET A 172 -5.47 25.13 -2.40
C MET A 172 -5.76 26.28 -3.33
N GLU A 173 -5.68 27.51 -2.81
CA GLU A 173 -5.82 28.73 -3.59
C GLU A 173 -4.46 29.39 -3.84
N MET A 174 -4.27 29.88 -5.05
CA MET A 174 -3.05 30.60 -5.46
C MET A 174 -3.42 31.91 -6.11
N GLU A 175 -2.74 33.00 -5.72
CA GLU A 175 -2.82 34.32 -6.35
C GLU A 175 -1.42 34.73 -6.78
N ASP A 176 -1.25 35.12 -8.03
CA ASP A 176 0.02 35.56 -8.62
C ASP A 176 1.19 34.56 -8.37
N GLY A 177 0.93 33.27 -8.35
CA GLY A 177 1.92 32.23 -8.10
C GLY A 177 2.26 32.00 -6.61
N LEU A 178 1.60 32.69 -5.70
CA LEU A 178 1.74 32.50 -4.26
C LEU A 178 0.56 31.72 -3.69
N LEU A 179 0.86 30.77 -2.81
CA LEU A 179 -0.16 30.02 -2.09
C LEU A 179 -0.82 30.94 -1.05
N THR A 180 -2.15 31.09 -1.12
CA THR A 180 -2.94 31.88 -0.17
C THR A 180 -3.53 31.07 0.96
N THR A 181 -3.80 29.79 0.72
CA THR A 181 -4.19 28.80 1.74
C THR A 181 -2.94 28.32 2.50
N THR A 182 -2.61 28.97 3.62
CA THR A 182 -1.34 28.76 4.32
C THR A 182 -1.46 27.97 5.61
N ASN A 183 -2.67 27.78 6.13
CA ASN A 183 -2.94 27.13 7.42
C ASN A 183 -4.13 26.18 7.32
N LEU A 184 -4.29 25.31 8.34
CA LEU A 184 -5.39 24.34 8.41
C LEU A 184 -6.76 24.96 8.74
N ASP A 185 -6.83 26.25 9.05
CA ASP A 185 -8.07 27.02 9.15
C ASP A 185 -8.64 27.43 7.78
N GLU A 186 -7.79 27.40 6.74
CA GLU A 186 -8.15 27.67 5.34
C GLU A 186 -8.11 26.40 4.49
N PHE A 187 -7.10 25.55 4.72
CA PHE A 187 -6.98 24.23 4.09
C PHE A 187 -7.63 23.17 4.97
N LEU A 188 -8.89 22.90 4.69
CA LEU A 188 -9.69 21.97 5.52
C LEU A 188 -9.35 20.52 5.19
N ILE A 189 -9.15 19.71 6.23
CA ILE A 189 -8.99 18.26 6.14
C ILE A 189 -10.08 17.56 6.98
N PRO A 190 -10.45 16.32 6.66
CA PRO A 190 -11.41 15.56 7.48
C PRO A 190 -10.90 15.37 8.91
N THR A 191 -11.81 15.47 9.86
CA THR A 191 -11.57 15.16 11.27
C THR A 191 -12.19 13.80 11.61
N SER A 192 -11.98 13.31 12.83
CA SER A 192 -12.61 12.07 13.28
C SER A 192 -14.16 12.11 13.32
N MET A 193 -14.74 13.31 13.26
CA MET A 193 -16.19 13.51 13.22
C MET A 193 -16.78 13.38 11.82
N ASP A 194 -15.94 13.47 10.80
CA ASP A 194 -16.32 13.42 9.39
C ASP A 194 -16.23 12.02 8.78
N ILE A 195 -15.75 11.03 9.57
CA ILE A 195 -15.49 9.67 9.10
C ILE A 195 -16.79 8.95 8.79
N PRO A 196 -17.00 8.46 7.54
CA PRO A 196 -18.17 7.67 7.16
C PRO A 196 -18.12 6.25 7.73
N GLU A 197 -19.24 5.52 7.60
CA GLU A 197 -19.18 4.06 7.72
C GLU A 197 -18.33 3.47 6.59
N MET A 198 -17.47 2.51 6.91
CA MET A 198 -16.56 1.91 5.91
C MET A 198 -16.58 0.40 5.95
N ASP A 199 -16.90 -0.22 4.80
CA ASP A 199 -16.77 -1.66 4.57
C ASP A 199 -15.61 -1.92 3.63
N VAL A 200 -14.67 -2.79 4.04
CA VAL A 200 -13.49 -3.15 3.23
C VAL A 200 -13.47 -4.63 2.93
N MET A 201 -13.52 -4.96 1.65
CA MET A 201 -13.36 -6.31 1.11
C MET A 201 -11.96 -6.49 0.57
N ILE A 202 -11.24 -7.43 1.15
CA ILE A 202 -9.91 -7.85 0.67
C ILE A 202 -10.13 -8.94 -0.36
N ILE A 203 -9.66 -8.70 -1.59
CA ILE A 203 -9.66 -9.69 -2.68
C ILE A 203 -8.25 -10.23 -2.81
N GLU A 204 -8.13 -11.54 -2.71
CA GLU A 204 -6.84 -12.21 -2.87
C GLU A 204 -6.71 -12.80 -4.26
N THR A 205 -5.56 -12.54 -4.88
CA THR A 205 -5.12 -13.13 -6.14
C THR A 205 -3.67 -13.56 -5.97
N ASP A 206 -3.15 -14.38 -6.86
CA ASP A 206 -1.75 -14.79 -6.78
C ASP A 206 -0.90 -13.91 -7.71
N ASP A 207 0.02 -13.13 -7.14
CA ASP A 207 0.95 -12.30 -7.90
C ASP A 207 2.33 -12.97 -8.02
N LYS A 208 2.83 -13.09 -9.25
CA LYS A 208 4.10 -13.78 -9.53
C LYS A 208 5.35 -13.02 -9.08
N PHE A 209 5.25 -11.70 -8.86
CA PHE A 209 6.39 -10.82 -8.54
C PHE A 209 6.50 -10.54 -7.05
N GLY A 210 5.38 -10.40 -6.35
CA GLY A 210 5.38 -10.07 -4.93
C GLY A 210 5.84 -11.21 -4.02
N PRO A 211 6.24 -10.91 -2.78
CA PRO A 211 6.60 -11.93 -1.81
C PRO A 211 5.36 -12.75 -1.46
N PHE A 212 5.46 -14.09 -1.56
CA PHE A 212 4.35 -15.01 -1.28
C PHE A 212 3.05 -14.69 -2.05
N GLY A 213 3.14 -14.03 -3.21
CA GLY A 213 1.97 -13.64 -3.99
C GLY A 213 1.33 -12.30 -3.57
N ALA A 214 1.92 -11.53 -2.66
CA ALA A 214 1.38 -10.26 -2.17
C ALA A 214 1.59 -9.12 -3.17
N LYS A 215 0.62 -8.20 -3.24
CA LYS A 215 0.73 -6.90 -3.91
C LYS A 215 0.84 -5.78 -2.87
N SER A 216 1.30 -4.61 -3.30
CA SER A 216 1.30 -3.41 -2.47
C SER A 216 -0.03 -2.67 -2.56
N ILE A 217 -0.50 -2.06 -1.46
CA ILE A 217 -1.81 -1.40 -1.34
C ILE A 217 -1.71 0.03 -0.79
N GLY A 218 -0.59 0.73 -0.97
CA GLY A 218 -0.44 2.10 -0.46
C GLY A 218 -1.33 3.10 -1.19
N GLU A 219 -1.00 3.42 -2.43
CA GLU A 219 -1.71 4.42 -3.25
C GLU A 219 -3.08 3.95 -3.78
N PRO A 220 -3.28 2.68 -4.19
CA PRO A 220 -4.56 2.24 -4.75
C PRO A 220 -5.78 2.51 -3.87
N ALA A 221 -5.59 2.55 -2.55
CA ALA A 221 -6.65 2.86 -1.60
C ALA A 221 -7.18 4.30 -1.72
N THR A 222 -6.36 5.23 -2.24
CA THR A 222 -6.70 6.67 -2.35
C THR A 222 -7.20 7.05 -3.74
N GLU A 223 -6.80 6.33 -4.79
CA GLU A 223 -7.02 6.73 -6.18
C GLU A 223 -8.50 6.70 -6.61
N ILE A 224 -9.29 5.77 -6.10
CA ILE A 224 -10.66 5.50 -6.57
C ILE A 224 -11.74 6.26 -5.80
N PRO A 225 -11.67 6.43 -4.45
CA PRO A 225 -12.84 6.87 -3.67
C PRO A 225 -13.33 8.28 -4.01
N ALA A 226 -12.44 9.23 -4.34
CA ALA A 226 -12.84 10.58 -4.74
C ALA A 226 -13.74 10.57 -5.99
N ALA A 227 -13.48 9.70 -6.97
CA ALA A 227 -14.29 9.53 -8.14
C ALA A 227 -15.66 8.89 -7.82
N ALA A 228 -15.68 7.94 -6.88
CA ALA A 228 -16.93 7.34 -6.41
C ALA A 228 -17.83 8.38 -5.71
N ILE A 229 -17.26 9.22 -4.82
CA ILE A 229 -17.93 10.34 -4.16
C ILE A 229 -18.49 11.32 -5.22
N ALA A 230 -17.66 11.71 -6.20
CA ALA A 230 -18.06 12.58 -7.30
C ALA A 230 -19.25 12.03 -8.11
N ASN A 231 -19.28 10.73 -8.36
CA ASN A 231 -20.38 10.08 -9.04
C ASN A 231 -21.65 10.06 -8.19
N ALA A 232 -21.54 9.79 -6.89
CA ALA A 232 -22.67 9.79 -5.96
C ALA A 232 -23.30 11.18 -5.86
N VAL A 233 -22.50 12.25 -5.68
CA VAL A 233 -22.97 13.64 -5.66
C VAL A 233 -23.62 14.02 -6.99
N SER A 234 -23.02 13.63 -8.12
CA SER A 234 -23.60 13.91 -9.44
C SER A 234 -24.93 13.20 -9.65
N PHE A 235 -25.09 11.99 -9.12
CA PHE A 235 -26.34 11.25 -9.17
C PHE A 235 -27.42 11.91 -8.31
N ALA A 236 -27.11 12.31 -7.10
CA ALA A 236 -28.01 12.96 -6.16
C ALA A 236 -28.50 14.33 -6.68
N THR A 237 -27.59 15.16 -7.20
CA THR A 237 -27.89 16.52 -7.65
C THR A 237 -28.34 16.64 -9.10
N ARG A 238 -28.20 15.56 -9.89
CA ARG A 238 -28.39 15.56 -11.35
C ARG A 238 -27.48 16.56 -12.08
N ARG A 239 -26.35 16.94 -11.45
CA ARG A 239 -25.32 17.82 -12.02
C ARG A 239 -23.99 17.12 -12.11
N ARG A 240 -23.30 17.23 -13.24
CA ARG A 240 -21.92 16.78 -13.40
C ARG A 240 -20.97 17.95 -13.17
N ILE A 241 -20.41 18.04 -11.96
CA ILE A 241 -19.37 18.98 -11.60
C ILE A 241 -18.03 18.33 -11.98
N ARG A 242 -17.10 19.08 -12.58
CA ARG A 242 -15.83 18.56 -13.11
C ARG A 242 -14.60 19.12 -12.40
N HIS A 243 -14.80 19.79 -11.27
CA HIS A 243 -13.75 20.40 -10.46
C HIS A 243 -13.93 19.98 -9.01
N LEU A 244 -12.81 19.60 -8.37
CA LEU A 244 -12.74 19.31 -6.94
C LEU A 244 -12.28 20.57 -6.17
N PRO A 245 -12.57 20.61 -4.86
CA PRO A 245 -13.49 19.77 -4.10
C PRO A 245 -14.96 20.07 -4.42
N TYR A 246 -15.86 19.15 -4.07
CA TYR A 246 -17.32 19.34 -4.13
C TYR A 246 -17.78 20.14 -2.91
N ASN A 247 -17.26 21.35 -2.76
CA ASN A 247 -17.65 22.25 -1.69
C ASN A 247 -19.07 22.83 -1.92
N LEU A 248 -19.61 23.51 -0.90
CA LEU A 248 -20.97 24.05 -0.89
C LEU A 248 -21.30 24.85 -2.16
N GLU A 249 -20.39 25.75 -2.57
CA GLU A 249 -20.61 26.62 -3.74
C GLU A 249 -20.71 25.82 -5.04
N ARG A 250 -19.80 24.87 -5.24
CA ARG A 250 -19.79 24.07 -6.47
C ARG A 250 -20.99 23.13 -6.55
N VAL A 251 -21.39 22.56 -5.42
CA VAL A 251 -22.59 21.68 -5.37
C VAL A 251 -23.85 22.49 -5.61
N LEU A 252 -23.98 23.65 -4.98
CA LEU A 252 -25.17 24.50 -5.08
C LEU A 252 -25.27 25.19 -6.45
N LEU A 253 -24.17 25.77 -6.93
CA LEU A 253 -24.15 26.64 -8.13
C LEU A 253 -23.65 25.93 -9.39
N GLY A 254 -22.96 24.81 -9.25
CA GLY A 254 -22.29 24.11 -10.34
C GLY A 254 -20.88 24.66 -10.68
N HIS A 255 -20.45 25.71 -10.05
CA HIS A 255 -19.15 26.35 -10.23
C HIS A 255 -18.73 27.12 -8.97
N LYS A 256 -17.46 27.46 -8.86
CA LYS A 256 -16.93 28.33 -7.80
C LYS A 256 -17.25 29.79 -8.11
N LEU A 257 -17.62 30.54 -7.08
CA LEU A 257 -17.74 31.99 -7.21
C LEU A 257 -16.31 32.61 -7.30
N THR A 258 -16.09 33.42 -8.34
CA THR A 258 -14.86 34.19 -8.44
C THR A 258 -14.94 35.38 -7.49
N ARG A 259 -13.95 35.56 -6.59
CA ARG A 259 -13.80 36.78 -5.82
C ARG A 259 -13.63 37.93 -6.80
N LYS A 260 -14.33 39.06 -6.57
CA LYS A 260 -14.19 40.29 -7.40
C LYS A 260 -12.73 40.74 -7.35
N GLY A 261 -12.03 40.62 -8.47
CA GLY A 261 -10.62 41.02 -8.59
C GLY A 261 -9.68 39.94 -9.13
N ALA A 262 -10.08 38.69 -9.12
CA ALA A 262 -9.31 37.61 -9.78
C ALA A 262 -9.38 37.81 -11.31
N VAL A 263 -8.29 38.13 -11.94
CA VAL A 263 -8.14 38.17 -13.40
C VAL A 263 -8.29 36.73 -13.90
N LYS A 264 -9.14 36.54 -14.91
CA LYS A 264 -9.41 35.26 -15.57
C LYS A 264 -8.17 34.62 -16.17
#